data_8aa1f5c51f3f10c8467b69e572bbf47a
#
_entry.id   8aa1f5c51f3f10c8467b69e572bbf47a
#
_cell.length_a   1.000
_cell.length_b   1.000
_cell.length_c   1.000
_cell.angle_alpha   90.00
_cell.angle_beta   90.00
_cell.angle_gamma   90.00
#
_symmetry.space_group_name_H-M   'P 1'
#
loop_
_entity.id
_entity.type
_entity.pdbx_description
1 polymer ?
#
loop_
_entity_poly.entity_id
_entity_poly.type
_entity_poly.pdbx_seq_one_letter_code
_entity_poly.pdbx_strand_id
1 'polypeptide(L)'
;MRPLPLALAVAVLLSACQPNSPHTPGATAPTSPNAPPAFAFTEATVLDLQRKMTSGSLSSHAVVQAYLDRIAALDDAGPHLDAVIELNPDALKDADRLDAERKAGKVRGPLHGIPVLLKDNIDALPMANSAGSLALANHHPKDDAYLVRKLRIAGAVILGKTNLSEWANFRSPNSSSGWSGRGGQTKNPYVLDRSPCGSSAGTGSAIAANFAAVGIGTETDGSIICPAAVAG
;
A
#
# COMPACT_ATOMS: atom_id res chain seq x y z
N MET A 1 39.94 -64.73 -27.32
CA MET A 1 39.25 -63.46 -27.50
C MET A 1 39.29 -62.70 -26.17
N ARG A 2 40.14 -61.67 -26.09
CA ARG A 2 40.27 -60.82 -24.90
C ARG A 2 39.41 -59.55 -25.10
N PRO A 3 38.66 -59.09 -24.14
CA PRO A 3 37.98 -57.82 -24.25
C PRO A 3 38.91 -56.62 -23.91
N LEU A 4 38.89 -55.58 -24.74
CA LEU A 4 39.53 -54.30 -24.53
C LEU A 4 38.77 -53.49 -23.42
N PRO A 5 39.45 -52.77 -22.53
CA PRO A 5 38.79 -51.86 -21.64
C PRO A 5 38.51 -50.52 -22.28
N LEU A 6 37.25 -50.08 -22.14
CA LEU A 6 36.77 -48.77 -22.57
C LEU A 6 37.18 -47.74 -21.54
N ALA A 7 38.12 -46.86 -21.82
CA ALA A 7 38.51 -45.76 -20.97
C ALA A 7 37.53 -44.62 -21.11
N LEU A 8 36.76 -44.29 -20.05
CA LEU A 8 35.86 -43.14 -19.96
C LEU A 8 36.67 -41.93 -19.55
N ALA A 9 36.92 -41.00 -20.44
CA ALA A 9 37.54 -39.70 -20.13
C ALA A 9 36.49 -38.75 -19.55
N VAL A 10 36.58 -38.41 -18.27
CA VAL A 10 35.78 -37.37 -17.64
C VAL A 10 36.51 -36.06 -17.84
N ALA A 11 35.95 -35.20 -18.69
CA ALA A 11 36.41 -33.82 -18.86
C ALA A 11 35.79 -32.95 -17.73
N VAL A 12 36.61 -32.55 -16.77
CA VAL A 12 36.25 -31.59 -15.74
C VAL A 12 36.38 -30.18 -16.37
N LEU A 13 35.26 -29.55 -16.63
CA LEU A 13 35.19 -28.11 -17.00
C LEU A 13 35.40 -27.29 -15.74
N LEU A 14 36.58 -26.78 -15.51
CA LEU A 14 36.88 -25.74 -14.54
C LEU A 14 36.31 -24.43 -15.06
N SER A 15 35.14 -24.00 -14.56
CA SER A 15 34.61 -22.68 -14.76
C SER A 15 35.45 -21.72 -13.93
N ALA A 16 36.29 -20.93 -14.60
CA ALA A 16 37.09 -19.90 -13.94
C ALA A 16 36.15 -18.76 -13.48
N CYS A 17 36.10 -18.52 -12.17
CA CYS A 17 35.51 -17.31 -11.60
C CYS A 17 36.28 -16.10 -12.15
N GLN A 18 35.64 -15.28 -12.95
CA GLN A 18 36.16 -13.97 -13.30
C GLN A 18 36.09 -13.04 -12.08
N PRO A 19 37.13 -12.27 -11.78
CA PRO A 19 37.07 -11.28 -10.71
C PRO A 19 36.07 -10.19 -11.07
N ASN A 20 35.20 -9.86 -10.10
CA ASN A 20 34.25 -8.75 -10.20
C ASN A 20 34.98 -7.46 -10.58
N SER A 21 34.56 -6.86 -11.68
CA SER A 21 34.94 -5.49 -12.03
C SER A 21 34.48 -4.53 -10.92
N PRO A 22 35.27 -3.51 -10.55
CA PRO A 22 34.87 -2.58 -9.52
C PRO A 22 33.60 -1.85 -9.94
N HIS A 23 32.55 -1.90 -9.11
CA HIS A 23 31.36 -1.07 -9.26
C HIS A 23 31.76 0.39 -9.23
N THR A 24 31.66 1.07 -10.38
CA THR A 24 31.75 2.50 -10.47
C THR A 24 30.46 3.11 -9.90
N PRO A 25 30.48 3.86 -8.81
CA PRO A 25 29.29 4.59 -8.34
C PRO A 25 29.05 5.75 -9.31
N GLY A 26 27.93 5.74 -10.02
CA GLY A 26 27.57 6.94 -10.77
C GLY A 26 26.92 6.78 -12.15
N ALA A 27 26.40 5.62 -12.52
CA ALA A 27 25.53 5.57 -13.68
C ALA A 27 24.09 5.88 -13.23
N THR A 28 23.68 7.14 -13.29
CA THR A 28 22.25 7.50 -13.30
C THR A 28 21.61 6.80 -14.50
N ALA A 29 20.67 5.91 -14.24
CA ALA A 29 19.89 5.30 -15.29
C ALA A 29 19.28 6.39 -16.19
N PRO A 30 19.27 6.23 -17.54
CA PRO A 30 18.69 7.22 -18.44
C PRO A 30 17.21 7.36 -18.09
N THR A 31 16.81 8.55 -17.64
CA THR A 31 15.40 8.88 -17.45
C THR A 31 14.73 8.87 -18.82
N SER A 32 13.77 7.97 -19.02
CA SER A 32 12.93 8.00 -20.23
C SER A 32 12.27 9.37 -20.32
N PRO A 33 12.30 10.06 -21.47
CA PRO A 33 11.68 11.37 -21.62
C PRO A 33 10.15 11.37 -21.43
N ASN A 34 9.52 10.20 -21.33
CA ASN A 34 8.11 9.98 -21.08
C ASN A 34 7.82 9.37 -19.70
N ALA A 35 8.79 9.32 -18.78
CA ALA A 35 8.50 8.87 -17.42
C ALA A 35 7.58 9.90 -16.76
N PRO A 36 6.47 9.47 -16.13
CA PRO A 36 5.64 10.38 -15.35
C PRO A 36 6.49 11.07 -14.28
N PRO A 37 6.17 12.32 -13.91
CA PRO A 37 6.94 13.03 -12.90
C PRO A 37 7.02 12.19 -11.62
N ALA A 38 8.21 12.14 -11.01
CA ALA A 38 8.44 11.38 -9.79
C ALA A 38 7.46 11.85 -8.71
N PHE A 39 6.77 10.91 -8.06
CA PHE A 39 5.87 11.24 -6.96
C PHE A 39 6.65 11.84 -5.78
N ALA A 40 6.26 13.02 -5.35
CA ALA A 40 7.00 13.81 -4.36
C ALA A 40 7.13 13.15 -2.98
N PHE A 41 6.29 12.17 -2.68
CA PHE A 41 6.24 11.45 -1.40
C PHE A 41 6.56 9.96 -1.55
N THR A 42 7.30 9.58 -2.59
CA THR A 42 7.79 8.20 -2.74
C THR A 42 8.58 7.80 -1.49
N GLU A 43 8.19 6.70 -0.84
CA GLU A 43 8.79 6.15 0.38
C GLU A 43 8.90 7.17 1.54
N ALA A 44 8.03 8.20 1.54
CA ALA A 44 8.05 9.21 2.59
C ALA A 44 7.60 8.64 3.93
N THR A 45 8.48 8.70 4.92
CA THR A 45 8.16 8.26 6.27
C THR A 45 7.27 9.28 7.00
N VAL A 46 6.53 8.82 8.00
CA VAL A 46 5.78 9.71 8.90
C VAL A 46 6.67 10.82 9.48
N LEU A 47 7.90 10.48 9.83
CA LEU A 47 8.86 11.43 10.39
C LEU A 47 9.27 12.50 9.37
N ASP A 48 9.47 12.14 8.10
CA ASP A 48 9.80 13.09 7.03
C ASP A 48 8.66 14.06 6.77
N LEU A 49 7.42 13.54 6.70
CA LEU A 49 6.23 14.37 6.54
C LEU A 49 6.06 15.32 7.73
N GLN A 50 6.21 14.84 8.98
CA GLN A 50 6.12 15.68 10.17
C GLN A 50 7.20 16.77 10.21
N ARG A 51 8.45 16.48 9.83
CA ARG A 51 9.51 17.49 9.74
C ARG A 51 9.13 18.63 8.77
N LYS A 52 8.66 18.26 7.57
CA LYS A 52 8.22 19.24 6.55
C LYS A 52 6.99 20.05 7.02
N MET A 53 6.02 19.41 7.69
CA MET A 53 4.86 20.11 8.25
C MET A 53 5.26 21.05 9.41
N THR A 54 6.21 20.65 10.23
CA THR A 54 6.70 21.46 11.36
C THR A 54 7.47 22.70 10.86
N SER A 55 8.24 22.57 9.77
CA SER A 55 8.93 23.70 9.16
C SER A 55 7.99 24.63 8.36
N GLY A 56 6.72 24.24 8.16
CA GLY A 56 5.77 24.99 7.35
C GLY A 56 5.95 24.84 5.84
N SER A 57 6.90 23.98 5.39
CA SER A 57 7.12 23.73 3.95
C SER A 57 6.10 22.77 3.34
N LEU A 58 5.25 22.15 4.15
CA LEU A 58 4.21 21.21 3.74
C LEU A 58 2.97 21.40 4.61
N SER A 59 1.79 21.16 4.06
CA SER A 59 0.54 21.10 4.80
C SER A 59 -0.06 19.69 4.76
N SER A 60 -0.92 19.36 5.72
CA SER A 60 -1.70 18.12 5.69
C SER A 60 -2.58 18.04 4.44
N HIS A 61 -3.20 19.18 4.06
CA HIS A 61 -3.99 19.29 2.83
C HIS A 61 -3.17 18.88 1.59
N ALA A 62 -1.96 19.46 1.43
CA ALA A 62 -1.12 19.17 0.26
C ALA A 62 -0.70 17.70 0.19
N VAL A 63 -0.39 17.08 1.33
CA VAL A 63 -0.07 15.65 1.39
C VAL A 63 -1.27 14.80 1.02
N VAL A 64 -2.43 15.07 1.62
CA VAL A 64 -3.66 14.32 1.35
C VAL A 64 -4.05 14.43 -0.12
N GLN A 65 -4.04 15.65 -0.70
CA GLN A 65 -4.34 15.86 -2.11
C GLN A 65 -3.39 15.07 -3.01
N ALA A 66 -2.08 15.11 -2.75
CA ALA A 66 -1.11 14.39 -3.57
C ALA A 66 -1.33 12.86 -3.55
N TYR A 67 -1.70 12.30 -2.41
CA TYR A 67 -2.04 10.87 -2.33
C TYR A 67 -3.36 10.54 -3.04
N LEU A 68 -4.37 11.41 -2.95
CA LEU A 68 -5.63 11.25 -3.71
C LEU A 68 -5.37 11.28 -5.23
N ASP A 69 -4.56 12.22 -5.70
CA ASP A 69 -4.19 12.33 -7.11
C ASP A 69 -3.43 11.07 -7.58
N ARG A 70 -2.56 10.51 -6.71
CA ARG A 70 -1.84 9.29 -7.02
C ARG A 70 -2.75 8.07 -7.07
N ILE A 71 -3.73 7.96 -6.17
CA ILE A 71 -4.75 6.91 -6.21
C ILE A 71 -5.53 7.00 -7.53
N ALA A 72 -6.02 8.18 -7.87
CA ALA A 72 -6.74 8.39 -9.14
C ALA A 72 -5.90 8.00 -10.38
N ALA A 73 -4.59 8.24 -10.35
CA ALA A 73 -3.70 7.94 -11.47
C ALA A 73 -3.34 6.45 -11.62
N LEU A 74 -3.27 5.68 -10.52
CA LEU A 74 -2.74 4.32 -10.54
C LEU A 74 -3.75 3.26 -10.10
N ASP A 75 -4.76 3.63 -9.32
CA ASP A 75 -5.80 2.73 -8.83
C ASP A 75 -7.04 2.77 -9.72
N ASP A 76 -7.58 3.98 -9.95
CA ASP A 76 -8.77 4.19 -10.80
C ASP A 76 -8.43 4.20 -12.29
N ALA A 77 -7.23 4.64 -12.64
CA ALA A 77 -6.70 4.69 -14.00
C ALA A 77 -5.35 3.96 -14.10
N GLY A 78 -4.68 4.05 -15.24
CA GLY A 78 -3.35 3.45 -15.44
C GLY A 78 -3.37 1.92 -15.26
N PRO A 79 -2.58 1.37 -14.31
CA PRO A 79 -2.51 -0.08 -14.08
C PRO A 79 -3.77 -0.69 -13.47
N HIS A 80 -4.68 0.11 -12.93
CA HIS A 80 -5.89 -0.35 -12.22
C HIS A 80 -5.54 -1.37 -11.14
N LEU A 81 -4.92 -0.88 -10.05
CA LEU A 81 -4.47 -1.75 -8.97
C LEU A 81 -5.62 -2.33 -8.15
N ASP A 82 -6.77 -1.67 -8.15
CA ASP A 82 -7.97 -2.04 -7.38
C ASP A 82 -7.65 -2.27 -5.89
N ALA A 83 -6.75 -1.44 -5.36
CA ALA A 83 -6.27 -1.52 -3.98
C ALA A 83 -7.13 -0.71 -3.00
N VAL A 84 -7.79 0.35 -3.48
CA VAL A 84 -8.70 1.21 -2.70
C VAL A 84 -10.14 0.90 -3.13
N ILE A 85 -11.03 0.71 -2.17
CA ILE A 85 -12.43 0.36 -2.44
C ILE A 85 -13.39 1.53 -2.19
N GLU A 86 -12.98 2.50 -1.38
CA GLU A 86 -13.76 3.69 -1.06
C GLU A 86 -12.86 4.79 -0.52
N LEU A 87 -13.00 6.01 -1.02
CA LEU A 87 -12.33 7.18 -0.48
C LEU A 87 -13.22 7.90 0.55
N ASN A 88 -12.59 8.47 1.57
CA ASN A 88 -13.28 9.29 2.56
C ASN A 88 -13.63 10.66 1.95
N PRO A 89 -14.91 11.00 1.81
CA PRO A 89 -15.33 12.28 1.25
C PRO A 89 -14.90 13.50 2.09
N ASP A 90 -14.62 13.29 3.37
CA ASP A 90 -14.19 14.34 4.31
C ASP A 90 -12.67 14.45 4.46
N ALA A 91 -11.86 13.67 3.73
CA ALA A 91 -10.40 13.60 3.94
C ALA A 91 -9.70 14.98 3.85
N LEU A 92 -10.02 15.77 2.83
CA LEU A 92 -9.44 17.13 2.67
C LEU A 92 -9.93 18.10 3.74
N LYS A 93 -11.21 18.05 4.12
CA LYS A 93 -11.78 18.86 5.19
C LYS A 93 -11.13 18.55 6.54
N ASP A 94 -10.86 17.26 6.82
CA ASP A 94 -10.13 16.84 8.00
C ASP A 94 -8.69 17.35 7.97
N ALA A 95 -8.02 17.30 6.82
CA ALA A 95 -6.68 17.84 6.64
C ALA A 95 -6.62 19.35 6.89
N ASP A 96 -7.56 20.12 6.34
CA ASP A 96 -7.67 21.58 6.57
C ASP A 96 -7.85 21.92 8.04
N ARG A 97 -8.70 21.17 8.74
CA ARG A 97 -8.92 21.35 10.18
C ARG A 97 -7.63 21.09 10.98
N LEU A 98 -6.88 20.06 10.63
CA LEU A 98 -5.61 19.72 11.28
C LEU A 98 -4.52 20.75 10.96
N ASP A 99 -4.49 21.30 9.74
CA ASP A 99 -3.60 22.41 9.41
C ASP A 99 -3.91 23.68 10.22
N ALA A 100 -5.19 23.97 10.43
CA ALA A 100 -5.62 25.08 11.30
C ALA A 100 -5.22 24.84 12.76
N GLU A 101 -5.38 23.60 13.27
CA GLU A 101 -4.92 23.23 14.63
C GLU A 101 -3.41 23.40 14.77
N ARG A 102 -2.61 22.95 13.77
CA ARG A 102 -1.16 23.11 13.77
C ARG A 102 -0.74 24.58 13.79
N LYS A 103 -1.39 25.42 12.98
CA LYS A 103 -1.16 26.89 12.98
C LYS A 103 -1.47 27.51 14.34
N ALA A 104 -2.44 26.98 15.07
CA ALA A 104 -2.78 27.40 16.42
C ALA A 104 -1.89 26.75 17.51
N GLY A 105 -0.81 26.05 17.14
CA GLY A 105 0.08 25.37 18.09
C GLY A 105 -0.48 24.09 18.70
N LYS A 106 -1.59 23.57 18.19
CA LYS A 106 -2.30 22.38 18.72
C LYS A 106 -1.96 21.13 17.93
N VAL A 107 -0.75 20.64 18.02
CA VAL A 107 -0.35 19.37 17.39
C VAL A 107 -0.72 18.20 18.31
N ARG A 108 -1.52 17.26 17.82
CA ARG A 108 -2.07 16.15 18.61
C ARG A 108 -1.07 15.02 18.88
N GLY A 109 -0.06 14.85 18.02
CA GLY A 109 0.94 13.79 18.13
C GLY A 109 1.63 13.46 16.79
N PRO A 110 2.38 12.35 16.75
CA PRO A 110 3.15 11.97 15.56
C PRO A 110 2.33 11.73 14.29
N LEU A 111 1.04 11.40 14.43
CA LEU A 111 0.15 11.16 13.29
C LEU A 111 -0.66 12.40 12.88
N HIS A 112 -0.42 13.57 13.49
CA HIS A 112 -1.19 14.78 13.18
C HIS A 112 -1.02 15.22 11.72
N GLY A 113 -2.12 15.10 10.94
CA GLY A 113 -2.15 15.41 9.51
C GLY A 113 -1.62 14.32 8.59
N ILE A 114 -1.31 13.13 9.12
CA ILE A 114 -0.79 12.01 8.33
C ILE A 114 -1.95 11.20 7.73
N PRO A 115 -1.98 10.98 6.39
CA PRO A 115 -2.98 10.15 5.75
C PRO A 115 -2.79 8.67 6.05
N VAL A 116 -3.89 8.00 6.39
CA VAL A 116 -3.95 6.58 6.74
C VAL A 116 -5.05 5.88 5.94
N LEU A 117 -4.75 4.74 5.34
CA LEU A 117 -5.72 3.85 4.72
C LEU A 117 -6.08 2.70 5.65
N LEU A 118 -7.33 2.27 5.63
CA LEU A 118 -7.87 1.23 6.50
C LEU A 118 -8.46 0.09 5.67
N LYS A 119 -8.23 -1.16 6.06
CA LYS A 119 -8.89 -2.31 5.44
C LYS A 119 -10.41 -2.23 5.59
N ASP A 120 -11.16 -2.63 4.56
CA ASP A 120 -12.62 -2.45 4.49
C ASP A 120 -13.44 -3.34 5.45
N ASN A 121 -12.82 -4.02 6.39
CA ASN A 121 -13.49 -4.66 7.52
C ASN A 121 -13.31 -3.91 8.85
N ILE A 122 -12.85 -2.66 8.80
CA ILE A 122 -12.66 -1.79 9.96
C ILE A 122 -13.70 -0.67 9.89
N ASP A 123 -14.54 -0.53 10.92
CA ASP A 123 -15.54 0.53 11.01
C ASP A 123 -14.90 1.91 11.02
N ALA A 124 -15.24 2.76 10.06
CA ALA A 124 -14.72 4.13 9.93
C ALA A 124 -15.74 5.06 9.26
N LEU A 125 -16.33 5.96 10.02
CA LEU A 125 -17.29 6.95 9.49
C LEU A 125 -16.61 7.94 8.55
N PRO A 126 -17.32 8.41 7.50
CA PRO A 126 -18.70 8.10 7.11
C PRO A 126 -18.80 6.90 6.15
N MET A 127 -17.70 6.21 5.87
CA MET A 127 -17.59 5.16 4.86
C MET A 127 -18.30 3.87 5.27
N ALA A 128 -18.65 3.07 4.27
CA ALA A 128 -19.20 1.74 4.50
C ALA A 128 -18.18 0.78 5.12
N ASN A 129 -18.67 -0.23 5.82
CA ASN A 129 -17.90 -1.41 6.21
C ASN A 129 -18.52 -2.63 5.53
N SER A 130 -17.95 -3.03 4.40
CA SER A 130 -18.56 -4.08 3.58
C SER A 130 -17.84 -5.42 3.64
N ALA A 131 -16.66 -5.49 4.21
CA ALA A 131 -15.77 -6.66 4.09
C ALA A 131 -15.61 -7.12 2.62
N GLY A 132 -15.69 -6.18 1.67
CA GLY A 132 -15.65 -6.41 0.23
C GLY A 132 -16.94 -6.97 -0.37
N SER A 133 -17.97 -7.23 0.42
CA SER A 133 -19.21 -7.86 -0.03
C SER A 133 -20.22 -6.84 -0.58
N LEU A 134 -20.79 -7.15 -1.75
CA LEU A 134 -21.90 -6.36 -2.32
C LEU A 134 -23.13 -6.36 -1.42
N ALA A 135 -23.35 -7.41 -0.64
CA ALA A 135 -24.46 -7.49 0.30
C ALA A 135 -24.38 -6.42 1.41
N LEU A 136 -23.18 -5.94 1.73
CA LEU A 136 -22.93 -4.92 2.73
C LEU A 136 -22.42 -3.59 2.13
N ALA A 137 -22.52 -3.40 0.83
CA ALA A 137 -22.00 -2.19 0.15
C ALA A 137 -22.56 -0.87 0.72
N ASN A 138 -23.77 -0.91 1.27
CA ASN A 138 -24.43 0.24 1.90
C ASN A 138 -24.52 0.11 3.44
N HIS A 139 -23.74 -0.78 4.04
CA HIS A 139 -23.71 -0.92 5.50
C HIS A 139 -22.77 0.12 6.10
N HIS A 140 -23.35 1.16 6.68
CA HIS A 140 -22.61 2.19 7.42
C HIS A 140 -22.62 1.84 8.91
N PRO A 141 -21.44 1.76 9.56
CA PRO A 141 -21.37 1.53 10.99
C PRO A 141 -21.97 2.70 11.77
N LYS A 142 -22.42 2.45 13.00
CA LYS A 142 -22.92 3.52 13.88
C LYS A 142 -21.80 4.39 14.46
N ASP A 143 -20.65 3.77 14.68
CA ASP A 143 -19.49 4.38 15.33
C ASP A 143 -18.19 3.93 14.65
N ASP A 144 -17.13 4.72 14.77
CA ASP A 144 -15.78 4.30 14.44
C ASP A 144 -15.34 3.12 15.34
N ALA A 145 -14.60 2.18 14.79
CA ALA A 145 -13.87 1.18 15.57
C ALA A 145 -12.96 1.87 16.62
N TYR A 146 -12.69 1.18 17.73
CA TYR A 146 -11.81 1.74 18.78
C TYR A 146 -10.47 2.24 18.23
N LEU A 147 -9.83 1.47 17.35
CA LEU A 147 -8.60 1.85 16.68
C LEU A 147 -8.75 3.15 15.88
N VAL A 148 -9.84 3.29 15.13
CA VAL A 148 -10.09 4.48 14.28
C VAL A 148 -10.30 5.73 15.14
N ARG A 149 -11.04 5.61 16.25
CA ARG A 149 -11.15 6.70 17.25
C ARG A 149 -9.77 7.12 17.76
N LYS A 150 -8.88 6.16 18.07
CA LYS A 150 -7.51 6.47 18.52
C LYS A 150 -6.68 7.15 17.43
N LEU A 151 -6.78 6.72 16.17
CA LEU A 151 -6.12 7.37 15.03
C LEU A 151 -6.59 8.82 14.86
N ARG A 152 -7.91 9.08 14.91
CA ARG A 152 -8.46 10.44 14.81
C ARG A 152 -8.06 11.32 16.00
N ILE A 153 -8.03 10.78 17.22
CA ILE A 153 -7.54 11.50 18.41
C ILE A 153 -6.06 11.87 18.22
N ALA A 154 -5.25 10.98 17.67
CA ALA A 154 -3.84 11.25 17.35
C ALA A 154 -3.64 12.21 16.16
N GLY A 155 -4.73 12.62 15.50
CA GLY A 155 -4.71 13.54 14.37
C GLY A 155 -4.45 12.91 13.01
N ALA A 156 -4.60 11.60 12.86
CA ALA A 156 -4.53 10.97 11.54
C ALA A 156 -5.70 11.41 10.65
N VAL A 157 -5.44 11.57 9.36
CA VAL A 157 -6.47 11.74 8.33
C VAL A 157 -6.82 10.37 7.78
N ILE A 158 -8.04 9.91 8.00
CA ILE A 158 -8.50 8.67 7.37
C ILE A 158 -8.77 8.97 5.90
N LEU A 159 -7.92 8.41 5.02
CA LEU A 159 -7.95 8.70 3.59
C LEU A 159 -9.00 7.87 2.86
N GLY A 160 -9.22 6.64 3.29
CA GLY A 160 -10.14 5.71 2.64
C GLY A 160 -10.08 4.31 3.20
N LYS A 161 -10.78 3.42 2.49
CA LYS A 161 -10.86 1.99 2.77
C LYS A 161 -10.12 1.23 1.66
N THR A 162 -9.31 0.24 2.04
CA THR A 162 -8.61 -0.63 1.10
C THR A 162 -9.38 -1.90 0.82
N ASN A 163 -9.28 -2.38 -0.42
CA ASN A 163 -9.84 -3.66 -0.84
C ASN A 163 -9.23 -4.83 -0.05
N LEU A 164 -9.89 -5.94 -0.07
CA LEU A 164 -9.47 -7.12 0.68
C LEU A 164 -9.96 -8.39 -0.04
N SER A 165 -9.40 -9.54 0.31
CA SER A 165 -10.08 -10.80 -0.03
C SER A 165 -11.41 -10.81 0.67
N GLU A 166 -12.52 -10.98 -0.08
CA GLU A 166 -13.88 -10.90 0.44
C GLU A 166 -14.06 -11.75 1.71
N TRP A 167 -14.63 -11.15 2.76
CA TRP A 167 -14.78 -11.76 4.08
C TRP A 167 -13.45 -12.29 4.68
N ALA A 168 -12.33 -11.64 4.36
CA ALA A 168 -10.99 -12.03 4.82
C ALA A 168 -10.62 -13.48 4.46
N ASN A 169 -11.05 -13.98 3.28
CA ASN A 169 -10.95 -15.37 2.82
C ASN A 169 -11.81 -16.39 3.61
N PHE A 170 -12.60 -15.94 4.56
CA PHE A 170 -13.36 -16.84 5.42
C PHE A 170 -14.52 -17.54 4.70
N ARG A 171 -15.05 -16.96 3.61
CA ARG A 171 -16.24 -17.46 2.92
C ARG A 171 -16.03 -18.80 2.18
N SER A 172 -14.80 -19.17 1.84
CA SER A 172 -14.52 -20.40 1.08
C SER A 172 -13.07 -20.83 1.21
N PRO A 173 -12.77 -22.14 1.29
CA PRO A 173 -11.39 -22.65 1.21
C PRO A 173 -10.75 -22.41 -0.17
N ASN A 174 -11.53 -22.08 -1.20
CA ASN A 174 -11.09 -21.79 -2.56
C ASN A 174 -11.18 -20.28 -2.89
N SER A 175 -11.11 -19.40 -1.89
CA SER A 175 -11.13 -17.95 -2.11
C SER A 175 -9.89 -17.49 -2.86
N SER A 176 -10.06 -16.58 -3.84
CA SER A 176 -8.95 -15.86 -4.45
C SER A 176 -8.50 -14.74 -3.53
N SER A 177 -7.21 -14.72 -3.18
CA SER A 177 -6.64 -13.62 -2.41
C SER A 177 -6.68 -12.31 -3.21
N GLY A 178 -7.13 -11.26 -2.55
CA GLY A 178 -7.25 -9.93 -3.12
C GLY A 178 -8.50 -9.67 -3.95
N TRP A 179 -9.36 -10.66 -4.13
CA TRP A 179 -10.64 -10.45 -4.84
C TRP A 179 -11.79 -10.17 -3.87
N SER A 180 -12.62 -9.21 -4.22
CA SER A 180 -13.90 -8.97 -3.56
C SER A 180 -14.98 -8.62 -4.58
N GLY A 181 -16.25 -8.92 -4.23
CA GLY A 181 -17.39 -8.59 -5.09
C GLY A 181 -17.58 -7.08 -5.27
N ARG A 182 -17.20 -6.27 -4.27
CA ARG A 182 -17.31 -4.80 -4.32
C ARG A 182 -16.13 -4.13 -4.99
N GLY A 183 -14.91 -4.61 -4.75
CA GLY A 183 -13.66 -3.94 -5.17
C GLY A 183 -12.91 -4.64 -6.30
N GLY A 184 -13.41 -5.76 -6.85
CA GLY A 184 -12.69 -6.51 -7.89
C GLY A 184 -11.42 -7.19 -7.37
N GLN A 185 -10.47 -7.41 -8.27
CA GLN A 185 -9.21 -8.11 -7.99
C GLN A 185 -8.07 -7.12 -7.79
N THR A 186 -7.65 -6.93 -6.56
CA THR A 186 -6.41 -6.19 -6.26
C THR A 186 -5.21 -6.85 -6.93
N LYS A 187 -4.34 -6.04 -7.52
CA LYS A 187 -3.11 -6.48 -8.20
C LYS A 187 -1.89 -6.22 -7.33
N ASN A 188 -0.83 -7.01 -7.54
CA ASN A 188 0.48 -6.72 -7.00
C ASN A 188 1.08 -5.52 -7.77
N PRO A 189 1.52 -4.43 -7.12
CA PRO A 189 1.95 -3.21 -7.81
C PRO A 189 3.27 -3.36 -8.57
N TYR A 190 4.10 -4.35 -8.23
CA TYR A 190 5.36 -4.62 -8.93
C TYR A 190 5.21 -5.58 -10.11
N VAL A 191 4.27 -6.55 -10.00
CA VAL A 191 4.02 -7.55 -11.03
C VAL A 191 2.52 -7.77 -11.14
N LEU A 192 1.89 -7.03 -12.06
CA LEU A 192 0.44 -6.89 -12.16
C LEU A 192 -0.34 -8.19 -12.42
N ASP A 193 0.30 -9.24 -12.90
CA ASP A 193 -0.29 -10.56 -13.15
C ASP A 193 -0.07 -11.56 -11.99
N ARG A 194 0.50 -11.10 -10.87
CA ARG A 194 0.75 -11.93 -9.69
C ARG A 194 -0.24 -11.64 -8.57
N SER A 195 -0.46 -12.67 -7.76
CA SER A 195 -1.31 -12.55 -6.58
C SER A 195 -0.72 -11.50 -5.61
N PRO A 196 -1.53 -10.55 -5.10
CA PRO A 196 -1.11 -9.64 -4.05
C PRO A 196 -1.08 -10.32 -2.66
N CYS A 197 -1.40 -11.61 -2.59
CA CYS A 197 -1.75 -12.31 -1.35
C CYS A 197 -2.93 -11.63 -0.62
N GLY A 198 -3.20 -11.99 0.61
CA GLY A 198 -4.31 -11.41 1.38
C GLY A 198 -4.43 -12.04 2.78
N SER A 199 -5.44 -11.63 3.48
CA SER A 199 -6.64 -10.89 3.04
C SER A 199 -6.49 -9.36 3.01
N SER A 200 -5.50 -8.73 3.62
CA SER A 200 -5.27 -7.27 3.53
C SER A 200 -4.57 -6.88 2.22
N ALA A 201 -5.01 -7.46 1.08
CA ALA A 201 -4.39 -7.31 -0.23
C ALA A 201 -4.31 -5.85 -0.68
N GLY A 202 -5.41 -5.12 -0.60
CA GLY A 202 -5.46 -3.71 -0.96
C GLY A 202 -4.57 -2.86 -0.07
N THR A 203 -4.47 -3.17 1.24
CA THR A 203 -3.58 -2.43 2.14
C THR A 203 -2.11 -2.63 1.74
N GLY A 204 -1.66 -3.87 1.50
CA GLY A 204 -0.30 -4.15 1.05
C GLY A 204 0.01 -3.44 -0.27
N SER A 205 -0.84 -3.63 -1.28
CA SER A 205 -0.66 -3.01 -2.60
C SER A 205 -0.69 -1.47 -2.56
N ALA A 206 -1.60 -0.88 -1.77
CA ALA A 206 -1.72 0.57 -1.63
C ALA A 206 -0.47 1.19 -1.01
N ILE A 207 0.10 0.59 0.03
CA ILE A 207 1.32 1.12 0.66
C ILE A 207 2.51 0.96 -0.26
N ALA A 208 2.70 -0.19 -0.89
CA ALA A 208 3.75 -0.40 -1.88
C ALA A 208 3.64 0.53 -3.11
N ALA A 209 2.42 0.91 -3.51
CA ALA A 209 2.18 1.89 -4.55
C ALA A 209 2.30 3.34 -4.07
N ASN A 210 2.60 3.58 -2.80
CA ASN A 210 2.66 4.90 -2.17
C ASN A 210 1.30 5.65 -2.27
N PHE A 211 0.20 5.02 -1.86
CA PHE A 211 -1.14 5.64 -1.80
C PHE A 211 -1.45 6.29 -0.45
N ALA A 212 -0.67 5.98 0.57
CA ALA A 212 -0.69 6.62 1.88
C ALA A 212 0.63 6.39 2.59
N ALA A 213 0.89 7.16 3.65
CA ALA A 213 2.07 6.98 4.49
C ALA A 213 1.94 5.78 5.44
N VAL A 214 0.71 5.38 5.79
CA VAL A 214 0.41 4.29 6.72
C VAL A 214 -0.82 3.52 6.25
N GLY A 215 -0.76 2.20 6.33
CA GLY A 215 -1.90 1.31 6.06
C GLY A 215 -2.21 0.44 7.28
N ILE A 216 -3.49 0.23 7.53
CA ILE A 216 -3.98 -0.65 8.60
C ILE A 216 -4.67 -1.85 7.98
N GLY A 217 -4.09 -3.02 8.17
CA GLY A 217 -4.70 -4.31 7.85
C GLY A 217 -5.33 -4.98 9.07
N THR A 218 -5.88 -6.16 8.87
CA THR A 218 -6.28 -7.07 9.94
C THR A 218 -5.75 -8.47 9.65
N GLU A 219 -5.36 -9.19 10.67
CA GLU A 219 -4.81 -10.52 10.53
C GLU A 219 -5.33 -11.47 11.61
N THR A 220 -5.64 -12.69 11.19
CA THR A 220 -5.81 -13.84 12.06
C THR A 220 -4.73 -14.87 11.75
N ASP A 221 -4.47 -15.10 10.45
CA ASP A 221 -3.49 -16.07 9.96
C ASP A 221 -2.94 -15.59 8.60
N GLY A 222 -1.80 -14.92 8.63
CA GLY A 222 -1.08 -14.45 7.44
C GLY A 222 -1.65 -13.22 6.73
N SER A 223 -2.81 -12.70 7.16
CA SER A 223 -3.56 -11.67 6.38
C SER A 223 -2.93 -10.27 6.36
N ILE A 224 -1.89 -9.99 7.10
CA ILE A 224 -1.02 -8.81 6.99
C ILE A 224 0.35 -9.23 6.49
N ILE A 225 0.95 -10.26 7.13
CA ILE A 225 2.32 -10.68 6.84
C ILE A 225 2.46 -11.13 5.38
N CYS A 226 1.50 -11.89 4.84
CA CYS A 226 1.59 -12.36 3.46
C CYS A 226 1.52 -11.22 2.43
N PRO A 227 0.50 -10.32 2.41
CA PRO A 227 0.52 -9.21 1.47
C PRO A 227 1.71 -8.27 1.67
N ALA A 228 2.17 -8.03 2.89
CA ALA A 228 3.36 -7.24 3.15
C ALA A 228 4.62 -7.90 2.55
N ALA A 229 4.79 -9.21 2.71
CA ALA A 229 5.96 -9.93 2.19
C ALA A 229 6.05 -9.96 0.66
N VAL A 230 4.90 -9.98 -0.05
CA VAL A 230 4.90 -10.01 -1.53
C VAL A 230 4.84 -8.61 -2.16
N ALA A 231 4.56 -7.59 -1.36
CA ALA A 231 4.50 -6.19 -1.81
C ALA A 231 5.74 -5.36 -1.37
N GLY A 232 6.71 -5.95 -0.64
CA GLY A 232 7.98 -5.33 -0.26
C GLY A 232 7.99 -4.82 1.17
#